data_36089770d9d630638a5ef2adffbb1d06
#
_entry.id   36089770d9d630638a5ef2adffbb1d06
#
_cell.length_a   1.000
_cell.length_b   1.000
_cell.length_c   1.000
_cell.angle_alpha   90.00
_cell.angle_beta   90.00
_cell.angle_gamma   90.00
#
_symmetry.space_group_name_H-M   'P 1'
#
loop_
_entity.id
_entity.type
_entity.pdbx_description
1 polymer ?
#
loop_
_entity_poly.entity_id
_entity_poly.type
_entity_poly.pdbx_seq_one_letter_code
_entity_poly.pdbx_strand_id
1 'polypeptide(L)'
;MTNRRWIGILTAVMMVVTACVSVASADVPANTEGITVPYIEDVKQFDIPDNDAIALLRDMKCGWNLGNTFDAYNGYIQHASGTEMESSWVGAVTTEGLIEAINEAGFNAIRIPVSWHNHVDEEYTIDAEWLDRVKEVADWALNRGMYVIVNVHHDNHKKFFYPDSEHYERSASYLTAIWTQLAAAFADCDDHLILESMNEPRLVGTDYEWTWTSGSAECRDAADCINRLNQLFVNTIRATGGRNASRYLAVPAYCAAPWNAVTEAFKLPEDTAENRIIVATHAYSPYNFALNTQSSDKTFDLEKDAGKKQEIDGIMNSLYNRFIKKGIPVMMDEFGVLDKGGNLQDRVNYTAYYVASASASGITCFWWDNHLFSGTGERFGLINRKTIQWTYPDIALAIRENCLVNRK
;
A
#
# COMPACT_ATOMS: atom_id res chain seq x y z
N MET A 1 35.14 -24.27 80.96
CA MET A 1 35.73 -23.37 79.93
C MET A 1 35.13 -23.75 78.62
N THR A 2 34.11 -23.07 78.20
CA THR A 2 33.35 -23.36 76.97
C THR A 2 33.27 -22.10 76.11
N ASN A 3 34.04 -22.11 74.99
CA ASN A 3 34.02 -21.06 73.97
C ASN A 3 32.78 -21.22 73.09
N ARG A 4 31.87 -20.26 73.17
CA ARG A 4 30.79 -20.10 72.12
C ARG A 4 31.31 -19.19 71.01
N ARG A 5 31.39 -19.74 69.79
CA ARG A 5 31.59 -18.97 68.57
C ARG A 5 30.23 -18.48 68.04
N TRP A 6 30.12 -17.18 67.88
CA TRP A 6 29.00 -16.55 67.17
C TRP A 6 29.29 -16.59 65.67
N ILE A 7 28.38 -17.16 64.88
CA ILE A 7 28.40 -17.10 63.42
C ILE A 7 27.43 -15.97 63.03
N GLY A 8 27.98 -14.87 62.52
CA GLY A 8 27.18 -13.79 61.98
C GLY A 8 26.73 -14.15 60.54
N ILE A 9 25.43 -14.22 60.31
CA ILE A 9 24.85 -14.36 59.00
C ILE A 9 24.75 -12.97 58.39
N LEU A 10 25.55 -12.68 57.37
CA LEU A 10 25.42 -11.50 56.54
C LEU A 10 24.32 -11.80 55.51
N THR A 11 23.18 -11.16 55.66
CA THR A 11 22.10 -11.16 54.66
C THR A 11 22.40 -10.06 53.66
N ALA A 12 22.89 -10.45 52.46
CA ALA A 12 23.05 -9.53 51.35
C ALA A 12 21.68 -9.24 50.75
N VAL A 13 21.18 -8.03 50.95
CA VAL A 13 20.00 -7.52 50.24
C VAL A 13 20.42 -7.12 48.83
N MET A 14 20.06 -7.94 47.88
CA MET A 14 20.24 -7.65 46.44
C MET A 14 19.13 -6.67 46.03
N MET A 15 19.45 -5.37 45.95
CA MET A 15 18.57 -4.38 45.29
C MET A 15 18.55 -4.68 43.81
N VAL A 16 17.46 -5.26 43.31
CA VAL A 16 17.16 -5.29 41.89
C VAL A 16 16.70 -3.88 41.51
N VAL A 17 17.62 -3.11 40.91
CA VAL A 17 17.28 -1.86 40.23
C VAL A 17 16.61 -2.24 38.93
N THR A 18 15.29 -2.27 38.90
CA THR A 18 14.53 -2.34 37.64
C THR A 18 14.73 -0.99 36.98
N ALA A 19 15.64 -0.92 36.01
CA ALA A 19 15.69 0.18 35.10
C ALA A 19 14.41 0.13 34.23
N CYS A 20 13.43 0.98 34.60
CA CYS A 20 12.39 1.32 33.64
C CYS A 20 13.06 2.00 32.46
N VAL A 21 13.35 1.25 31.40
CA VAL A 21 13.57 1.83 30.10
C VAL A 21 12.22 2.47 29.73
N SER A 22 12.09 3.77 29.94
CA SER A 22 11.04 4.54 29.31
C SER A 22 11.34 4.41 27.80
N VAL A 23 10.59 3.57 27.13
CA VAL A 23 10.45 3.66 25.67
C VAL A 23 9.94 5.08 25.44
N ALA A 24 10.80 5.97 24.99
CA ALA A 24 10.39 7.27 24.53
C ALA A 24 9.32 6.97 23.47
N SER A 25 8.09 7.39 23.70
CA SER A 25 7.07 7.38 22.65
C SER A 25 7.68 8.20 21.52
N ALA A 26 7.83 7.61 20.36
CA ALA A 26 8.32 8.33 19.20
C ALA A 26 7.55 9.66 19.11
N ASP A 27 8.29 10.75 19.04
CA ASP A 27 7.68 12.06 18.93
C ASP A 27 6.97 12.12 17.58
N VAL A 28 5.64 12.01 17.63
CA VAL A 28 4.79 12.33 16.50
C VAL A 28 5.22 13.70 16.02
N PRO A 29 5.49 13.87 14.70
CA PRO A 29 5.88 15.17 14.17
C PRO A 29 4.89 16.24 14.63
N ALA A 30 5.40 17.34 15.17
CA ALA A 30 4.56 18.43 15.65
C ALA A 30 3.81 19.07 14.48
N ASN A 31 2.56 19.50 14.71
CA ASN A 31 1.78 20.22 13.72
C ASN A 31 2.54 21.47 13.23
N THR A 32 2.40 21.74 11.94
CA THR A 32 2.84 23.01 11.34
C THR A 32 2.04 24.16 11.97
N GLU A 33 2.70 25.24 12.32
CA GLU A 33 2.04 26.43 12.89
C GLU A 33 0.90 26.92 11.97
N GLY A 34 -0.27 27.11 12.53
CA GLY A 34 -1.47 27.56 11.82
C GLY A 34 -2.25 26.46 11.08
N ILE A 35 -1.79 25.20 11.11
CA ILE A 35 -2.52 24.07 10.54
C ILE A 35 -3.30 23.34 11.65
N THR A 36 -4.56 23.00 11.36
CA THR A 36 -5.40 22.22 12.24
C THR A 36 -5.67 20.87 11.61
N VAL A 37 -5.37 19.79 12.33
CA VAL A 37 -5.71 18.41 11.93
C VAL A 37 -7.10 18.08 12.49
N PRO A 38 -8.13 17.93 11.65
CA PRO A 38 -9.47 17.59 12.12
C PRO A 38 -9.56 16.11 12.45
N TYR A 39 -10.34 15.80 13.50
CA TYR A 39 -10.86 14.46 13.73
C TYR A 39 -12.30 14.40 13.22
N ILE A 40 -12.59 13.46 12.30
CA ILE A 40 -13.86 13.39 11.59
C ILE A 40 -14.75 12.29 12.21
N GLU A 41 -15.79 12.70 12.92
CA GLU A 41 -16.78 11.79 13.49
C GLU A 41 -18.04 11.64 12.63
N ASP A 42 -18.40 12.71 11.89
CA ASP A 42 -19.63 12.76 11.10
C ASP A 42 -19.41 12.17 9.69
N VAL A 43 -19.19 10.85 9.64
CA VAL A 43 -19.18 10.04 8.42
C VAL A 43 -20.17 8.89 8.56
N LYS A 44 -20.69 8.43 7.41
CA LYS A 44 -21.60 7.29 7.38
C LYS A 44 -20.93 6.05 7.96
N GLN A 45 -21.53 5.45 8.98
CA GLN A 45 -21.09 4.21 9.57
C GLN A 45 -21.69 3.00 8.83
N PHE A 46 -20.93 1.92 8.75
CA PHE A 46 -21.33 0.69 8.10
C PHE A 46 -21.22 -0.49 9.07
N ASP A 47 -22.06 -1.52 8.86
CA ASP A 47 -21.98 -2.77 9.59
C ASP A 47 -20.92 -3.67 8.94
N ILE A 48 -19.73 -3.72 9.55
CA ILE A 48 -18.58 -4.46 9.00
C ILE A 48 -18.62 -5.89 9.50
N PRO A 49 -18.69 -6.91 8.61
CA PRO A 49 -18.62 -8.32 9.00
C PRO A 49 -17.32 -8.66 9.72
N ASP A 50 -17.34 -9.67 10.55
CA ASP A 50 -16.18 -10.17 11.26
C ASP A 50 -15.71 -11.49 10.64
N ASN A 51 -14.51 -11.48 10.05
CA ASN A 51 -13.75 -12.64 9.60
C ASN A 51 -12.25 -12.31 9.60
N ASP A 52 -11.40 -13.32 9.41
CA ASP A 52 -9.94 -13.19 9.49
C ASP A 52 -9.39 -12.11 8.55
N ALA A 53 -9.92 -12.00 7.32
CA ALA A 53 -9.44 -11.05 6.34
C ALA A 53 -9.85 -9.60 6.66
N ILE A 54 -11.07 -9.41 7.14
CA ILE A 54 -11.53 -8.10 7.62
C ILE A 54 -10.78 -7.73 8.91
N ALA A 55 -10.51 -8.70 9.79
CA ALA A 55 -9.72 -8.47 10.99
C ALA A 55 -8.28 -8.05 10.66
N LEU A 56 -7.64 -8.68 9.65
CA LEU A 56 -6.32 -8.28 9.14
C LEU A 56 -6.32 -6.82 8.69
N LEU A 57 -7.27 -6.41 7.85
CA LEU A 57 -7.35 -5.02 7.38
C LEU A 57 -7.62 -4.04 8.53
N ARG A 58 -8.42 -4.46 9.51
CA ARG A 58 -8.67 -3.67 10.72
C ARG A 58 -7.38 -3.46 11.52
N ASP A 59 -6.56 -4.49 11.66
CA ASP A 59 -5.27 -4.42 12.36
C ASP A 59 -4.23 -3.60 11.58
N MET A 60 -4.30 -3.64 10.25
CA MET A 60 -3.44 -2.88 9.33
C MET A 60 -3.70 -1.37 9.33
N LYS A 61 -4.41 -0.80 10.21
CA LYS A 61 -4.75 0.62 10.48
C LYS A 61 -4.60 1.58 9.29
N CYS A 62 -3.38 1.97 8.95
CA CYS A 62 -3.06 2.84 7.83
C CYS A 62 -1.70 2.51 7.22
N GLY A 63 -1.58 2.73 5.92
CA GLY A 63 -0.41 2.40 5.14
C GLY A 63 0.25 3.59 4.44
N TRP A 64 1.49 3.38 4.07
CA TRP A 64 2.32 4.30 3.33
C TRP A 64 2.98 3.57 2.15
N ASN A 65 3.05 4.23 0.97
CA ASN A 65 3.73 3.69 -0.20
C ASN A 65 5.16 4.22 -0.29
N LEU A 66 6.12 3.34 -0.51
CA LEU A 66 7.50 3.67 -0.90
C LEU A 66 7.55 3.93 -2.42
N GLY A 67 6.79 4.91 -2.90
CA GLY A 67 6.65 5.20 -4.32
C GLY A 67 7.87 5.86 -4.94
N ASN A 68 8.01 5.75 -6.25
CA ASN A 68 9.14 6.25 -7.04
C ASN A 68 10.51 5.69 -6.61
N THR A 69 10.55 4.50 -6.05
CA THR A 69 11.77 3.86 -5.52
C THR A 69 12.05 2.56 -6.25
N PHE A 70 11.48 1.45 -5.83
CA PHE A 70 11.62 0.17 -6.52
C PHE A 70 10.70 0.03 -7.73
N ASP A 71 9.69 0.88 -7.85
CA ASP A 71 8.85 1.03 -9.04
C ASP A 71 9.54 1.85 -10.15
N ALA A 72 10.65 2.55 -9.85
CA ALA A 72 11.43 3.27 -10.84
C ALA A 72 11.93 2.33 -11.95
N TYR A 73 11.87 2.80 -13.21
CA TYR A 73 12.32 2.03 -14.37
C TYR A 73 12.95 2.94 -15.43
N ASN A 74 13.75 2.33 -16.33
CA ASN A 74 14.41 2.99 -17.46
C ASN A 74 13.94 2.36 -18.77
N GLY A 75 12.78 2.80 -19.26
CA GLY A 75 12.17 2.20 -20.44
C GLY A 75 11.84 0.71 -20.27
N TYR A 76 11.31 0.09 -21.33
CA TYR A 76 10.96 -1.33 -21.31
C TYR A 76 12.08 -2.18 -21.92
N ILE A 77 13.20 -2.20 -21.24
CA ILE A 77 14.39 -3.01 -21.55
C ILE A 77 14.63 -4.02 -20.42
N GLN A 78 15.27 -5.13 -20.73
CA GLN A 78 15.77 -6.08 -19.75
C GLN A 78 17.20 -5.70 -19.38
N HIS A 79 17.70 -6.22 -18.23
CA HIS A 79 19.10 -6.10 -17.79
C HIS A 79 19.57 -4.71 -17.29
N ALA A 80 18.80 -4.04 -16.47
CA ALA A 80 19.40 -3.09 -15.54
C ALA A 80 20.10 -3.92 -14.44
N SER A 81 21.41 -3.78 -14.30
CA SER A 81 22.18 -4.49 -13.28
C SER A 81 22.19 -3.75 -11.95
N GLY A 82 22.21 -4.49 -10.85
CA GLY A 82 22.38 -3.96 -9.50
C GLY A 82 21.20 -3.13 -9.00
N THR A 83 21.44 -2.33 -7.96
CA THR A 83 20.42 -1.59 -7.22
C THR A 83 20.33 -0.11 -7.62
N GLU A 84 20.99 0.34 -8.66
CA GLU A 84 21.05 1.77 -9.05
C GLU A 84 19.68 2.36 -9.37
N MET A 85 18.74 1.53 -9.86
CA MET A 85 17.39 1.96 -10.21
C MET A 85 16.62 2.48 -8.99
N GLU A 86 16.86 1.96 -7.79
CA GLU A 86 16.21 2.39 -6.54
C GLU A 86 16.27 3.91 -6.33
N SER A 87 17.38 4.53 -6.68
CA SER A 87 17.56 5.99 -6.49
C SER A 87 17.38 6.82 -7.74
N SER A 88 17.09 6.21 -8.90
CA SER A 88 17.14 6.88 -10.20
C SER A 88 16.11 8.01 -10.36
N TRP A 89 14.91 7.86 -9.78
CA TRP A 89 13.86 8.88 -9.87
C TRP A 89 13.91 9.91 -8.76
N VAL A 90 14.25 9.51 -7.53
CA VAL A 90 14.17 10.38 -6.34
C VAL A 90 15.54 10.79 -5.78
N GLY A 91 16.62 10.16 -6.25
CA GLY A 91 17.99 10.45 -5.82
C GLY A 91 18.25 10.13 -4.36
N ALA A 92 17.53 9.14 -3.79
CA ALA A 92 17.68 8.67 -2.42
C ALA A 92 17.60 7.15 -2.40
N VAL A 93 18.49 6.52 -1.63
CA VAL A 93 18.45 5.08 -1.32
C VAL A 93 17.66 4.91 -0.03
N THR A 94 16.81 3.90 0.04
CA THR A 94 16.01 3.59 1.23
C THR A 94 16.92 3.15 2.36
N THR A 95 16.67 3.63 3.56
CA THR A 95 17.41 3.26 4.76
C THR A 95 16.48 2.65 5.80
N GLU A 96 17.03 1.83 6.67
CA GLU A 96 16.28 1.29 7.81
C GLU A 96 15.70 2.39 8.69
N GLY A 97 16.42 3.50 8.88
CA GLY A 97 15.94 4.67 9.61
C GLY A 97 14.73 5.35 8.96
N LEU A 98 14.55 5.28 7.62
CA LEU A 98 13.33 5.76 6.98
C LEU A 98 12.14 4.88 7.38
N ILE A 99 12.30 3.55 7.34
CA ILE A 99 11.23 2.61 7.72
C ILE A 99 10.86 2.79 9.20
N GLU A 100 11.86 3.01 10.06
CA GLU A 100 11.66 3.34 11.47
C GLU A 100 10.81 4.61 11.63
N ALA A 101 11.18 5.71 10.96
CA ALA A 101 10.45 6.98 11.04
C ALA A 101 8.99 6.88 10.53
N ILE A 102 8.72 6.04 9.52
CA ILE A 102 7.37 5.76 9.03
C ILE A 102 6.56 4.99 10.11
N ASN A 103 7.16 3.96 10.71
CA ASN A 103 6.51 3.18 11.76
C ASN A 103 6.24 4.05 13.01
N GLU A 104 7.22 4.86 13.44
CA GLU A 104 7.11 5.79 14.56
C GLU A 104 6.02 6.86 14.35
N ALA A 105 5.80 7.30 13.11
CA ALA A 105 4.70 8.21 12.78
C ALA A 105 3.30 7.54 12.90
N GLY A 106 3.25 6.24 13.14
CA GLY A 106 2.02 5.48 13.37
C GLY A 106 1.51 4.69 12.17
N PHE A 107 2.26 4.66 11.06
CA PHE A 107 1.95 3.75 9.96
C PHE A 107 2.39 2.34 10.33
N ASN A 108 1.47 1.39 10.34
CA ASN A 108 1.80 0.00 10.61
C ASN A 108 1.70 -0.90 9.37
N ALA A 109 1.57 -0.30 8.19
CA ALA A 109 1.63 -0.99 6.91
C ALA A 109 2.45 -0.19 5.90
N ILE A 110 3.21 -0.90 5.07
CA ILE A 110 3.98 -0.32 3.97
C ILE A 110 3.73 -1.10 2.68
N ARG A 111 3.46 -0.39 1.60
CA ARG A 111 3.46 -0.97 0.25
C ARG A 111 4.79 -0.62 -0.41
N ILE A 112 5.46 -1.62 -0.94
CA ILE A 112 6.73 -1.54 -1.66
C ILE A 112 6.43 -1.85 -3.13
N PRO A 113 6.10 -0.85 -3.94
CA PRO A 113 5.87 -1.02 -5.37
C PRO A 113 7.18 -1.41 -6.06
N VAL A 114 7.17 -2.45 -6.91
CA VAL A 114 8.38 -2.92 -7.59
C VAL A 114 8.14 -3.17 -9.07
N SER A 115 8.99 -2.57 -9.91
CA SER A 115 9.09 -2.87 -11.34
C SER A 115 10.20 -3.89 -11.58
N TRP A 116 9.84 -5.06 -12.07
CA TRP A 116 10.76 -6.19 -12.22
C TRP A 116 11.40 -6.27 -13.60
N HIS A 117 10.74 -5.72 -14.63
CA HIS A 117 11.10 -5.90 -16.04
C HIS A 117 12.49 -5.41 -16.41
N ASN A 118 13.06 -4.44 -15.71
CA ASN A 118 14.45 -4.03 -15.92
C ASN A 118 15.47 -4.95 -15.23
N HIS A 119 15.02 -5.81 -14.34
CA HIS A 119 15.85 -6.64 -13.47
C HIS A 119 15.65 -8.13 -13.73
N VAL A 120 15.34 -8.50 -14.98
CA VAL A 120 15.20 -9.90 -15.40
C VAL A 120 16.02 -10.20 -16.63
N ASP A 121 16.47 -11.43 -16.76
CA ASP A 121 17.09 -11.96 -17.99
C ASP A 121 16.04 -12.38 -19.05
N GLU A 122 16.48 -13.02 -20.14
CA GLU A 122 15.62 -13.46 -21.23
C GLU A 122 14.63 -14.56 -20.80
N GLU A 123 14.97 -15.33 -19.79
CA GLU A 123 14.15 -16.38 -19.17
C GLU A 123 13.27 -15.85 -18.02
N TYR A 124 13.29 -14.53 -17.76
CA TYR A 124 12.62 -13.85 -16.66
C TYR A 124 13.17 -14.24 -15.27
N THR A 125 14.43 -14.64 -15.18
CA THR A 125 15.12 -14.82 -13.90
C THR A 125 15.42 -13.44 -13.32
N ILE A 126 14.98 -13.18 -12.09
CA ILE A 126 15.21 -11.90 -11.41
C ILE A 126 16.69 -11.78 -11.00
N ASP A 127 17.26 -10.59 -11.21
CA ASP A 127 18.58 -10.24 -10.66
C ASP A 127 18.58 -10.42 -9.14
N ALA A 128 19.52 -11.25 -8.66
CA ALA A 128 19.59 -11.59 -7.24
C ALA A 128 19.86 -10.37 -6.36
N GLU A 129 20.70 -9.41 -6.79
CA GLU A 129 21.00 -8.20 -6.01
C GLU A 129 19.73 -7.33 -5.85
N TRP A 130 18.92 -7.24 -6.90
CA TRP A 130 17.64 -6.50 -6.83
C TRP A 130 16.64 -7.19 -5.90
N LEU A 131 16.46 -8.49 -6.05
CA LEU A 131 15.55 -9.27 -5.22
C LEU A 131 15.96 -9.21 -3.75
N ASP A 132 17.24 -9.40 -3.45
CA ASP A 132 17.79 -9.33 -2.10
C ASP A 132 17.60 -7.93 -1.50
N ARG A 133 17.74 -6.87 -2.32
CA ARG A 133 17.55 -5.51 -1.86
C ARG A 133 16.07 -5.20 -1.55
N VAL A 134 15.14 -5.63 -2.39
CA VAL A 134 13.70 -5.52 -2.10
C VAL A 134 13.35 -6.27 -0.81
N LYS A 135 13.89 -7.48 -0.67
CA LYS A 135 13.68 -8.30 0.51
C LYS A 135 14.26 -7.65 1.78
N GLU A 136 15.45 -7.07 1.72
CA GLU A 136 16.06 -6.36 2.83
C GLU A 136 15.16 -5.24 3.37
N VAL A 137 14.60 -4.41 2.49
CA VAL A 137 13.69 -3.32 2.87
C VAL A 137 12.38 -3.87 3.44
N ALA A 138 11.85 -4.93 2.85
CA ALA A 138 10.67 -5.61 3.38
C ALA A 138 10.94 -6.19 4.78
N ASP A 139 12.08 -6.82 5.00
CA ASP A 139 12.48 -7.40 6.29
C ASP A 139 12.62 -6.31 7.38
N TRP A 140 13.10 -5.11 7.06
CA TRP A 140 13.14 -4.00 8.02
C TRP A 140 11.74 -3.63 8.55
N ALA A 141 10.74 -3.63 7.69
CA ALA A 141 9.36 -3.36 8.08
C ALA A 141 8.73 -4.55 8.85
N LEU A 142 8.88 -5.77 8.33
CA LEU A 142 8.38 -7.00 8.98
C LEU A 142 8.96 -7.18 10.39
N ASN A 143 10.26 -6.92 10.58
CA ASN A 143 10.92 -7.00 11.88
C ASN A 143 10.41 -5.98 12.91
N ARG A 144 9.71 -4.92 12.45
CA ARG A 144 9.00 -3.94 13.28
C ARG A 144 7.54 -4.28 13.51
N GLY A 145 7.09 -5.44 13.02
CA GLY A 145 5.68 -5.87 13.10
C GLY A 145 4.76 -5.08 12.16
N MET A 146 5.31 -4.44 11.12
CA MET A 146 4.50 -3.80 10.08
C MET A 146 3.98 -4.84 9.10
N TYR A 147 2.83 -4.56 8.50
CA TYR A 147 2.37 -5.26 7.31
C TYR A 147 3.14 -4.74 6.08
N VAL A 148 3.49 -5.66 5.20
CA VAL A 148 4.23 -5.35 3.97
C VAL A 148 3.47 -5.87 2.76
N ILE A 149 3.31 -5.02 1.74
CA ILE A 149 2.75 -5.40 0.44
C ILE A 149 3.85 -5.27 -0.61
N VAL A 150 4.07 -6.32 -1.40
CA VAL A 150 4.98 -6.33 -2.55
C VAL A 150 4.20 -6.68 -3.80
N ASN A 151 4.44 -5.98 -4.91
CA ASN A 151 3.68 -6.13 -6.15
C ASN A 151 4.54 -6.25 -7.41
N VAL A 152 3.85 -6.35 -8.57
CA VAL A 152 4.37 -6.11 -9.91
C VAL A 152 3.80 -4.78 -10.39
N HIS A 153 4.66 -3.73 -10.53
CA HIS A 153 4.17 -2.35 -10.64
C HIS A 153 4.10 -1.83 -12.09
N HIS A 154 5.20 -1.35 -12.68
CA HIS A 154 5.20 -0.74 -14.01
C HIS A 154 5.57 -1.70 -15.15
N ASP A 155 5.34 -2.98 -14.97
CA ASP A 155 5.66 -4.02 -15.94
C ASP A 155 4.59 -4.17 -17.05
N ASN A 156 3.54 -3.34 -17.01
CA ASN A 156 2.42 -3.36 -17.93
C ASN A 156 2.83 -2.84 -19.31
N HIS A 157 3.44 -3.71 -20.12
CA HIS A 157 3.89 -3.44 -21.46
C HIS A 157 3.87 -4.71 -22.31
N LYS A 158 3.66 -4.58 -23.62
CA LYS A 158 3.55 -5.71 -24.58
C LYS A 158 4.74 -6.66 -24.62
N LYS A 159 5.90 -6.26 -24.10
CA LYS A 159 7.09 -7.13 -23.96
C LYS A 159 7.05 -8.02 -22.72
N PHE A 160 6.32 -7.65 -21.70
CA PHE A 160 6.27 -8.33 -20.40
C PHE A 160 4.87 -8.84 -20.10
N PHE A 161 4.01 -8.07 -19.43
CA PHE A 161 2.59 -8.40 -19.37
C PHE A 161 1.74 -7.28 -19.99
N TYR A 162 0.72 -7.66 -20.76
CA TYR A 162 -0.23 -6.74 -21.34
C TYR A 162 -1.59 -7.44 -21.39
N PRO A 163 -2.66 -6.82 -20.87
CA PRO A 163 -3.93 -7.51 -20.61
C PRO A 163 -4.83 -7.53 -21.86
N ASP A 164 -4.40 -8.20 -22.92
CA ASP A 164 -5.23 -8.54 -24.08
C ASP A 164 -4.99 -9.99 -24.50
N SER A 165 -5.91 -10.55 -25.29
CA SER A 165 -5.83 -11.94 -25.74
C SER A 165 -4.62 -12.21 -26.63
N GLU A 166 -4.12 -11.22 -27.36
CA GLU A 166 -2.95 -11.34 -28.26
C GLU A 166 -1.66 -11.59 -27.45
N HIS A 167 -1.53 -10.92 -26.28
CA HIS A 167 -0.32 -10.99 -25.44
C HIS A 167 -0.46 -11.89 -24.22
N TYR A 168 -1.61 -12.56 -24.06
CA TYR A 168 -1.94 -13.33 -22.84
C TYR A 168 -0.89 -14.38 -22.49
N GLU A 169 -0.45 -15.20 -23.45
CA GLU A 169 0.52 -16.29 -23.19
C GLU A 169 1.86 -15.75 -22.70
N ARG A 170 2.32 -14.62 -23.26
CA ARG A 170 3.53 -13.94 -22.76
C ARG A 170 3.31 -13.39 -21.37
N SER A 171 2.21 -12.71 -21.15
CA SER A 171 1.84 -12.14 -19.84
C SER A 171 1.78 -13.24 -18.76
N ALA A 172 1.19 -14.37 -19.08
CA ALA A 172 1.10 -15.53 -18.20
C ALA A 172 2.49 -16.10 -17.89
N SER A 173 3.36 -16.26 -18.90
CA SER A 173 4.72 -16.75 -18.71
C SER A 173 5.55 -15.81 -17.84
N TYR A 174 5.50 -14.51 -18.13
CA TYR A 174 6.19 -13.49 -17.36
C TYR A 174 5.75 -13.48 -15.89
N LEU A 175 4.45 -13.32 -15.64
CA LEU A 175 3.92 -13.24 -14.28
C LEU A 175 4.15 -14.54 -13.50
N THR A 176 4.05 -15.71 -14.14
CA THR A 176 4.36 -16.98 -13.49
C THR A 176 5.82 -17.04 -13.05
N ALA A 177 6.76 -16.62 -13.91
CA ALA A 177 8.19 -16.61 -13.59
C ALA A 177 8.49 -15.67 -12.41
N ILE A 178 7.97 -14.44 -12.45
CA ILE A 178 8.16 -13.46 -11.37
C ILE A 178 7.56 -13.99 -10.05
N TRP A 179 6.30 -14.41 -10.05
CA TRP A 179 5.61 -14.82 -8.84
C TRP A 179 6.13 -16.11 -8.23
N THR A 180 6.67 -17.03 -9.04
CA THR A 180 7.33 -18.24 -8.53
C THR A 180 8.59 -17.87 -7.73
N GLN A 181 9.39 -16.93 -8.23
CA GLN A 181 10.61 -16.49 -7.57
C GLN A 181 10.31 -15.70 -6.30
N LEU A 182 9.33 -14.78 -6.36
CA LEU A 182 8.89 -14.01 -5.17
C LEU A 182 8.28 -14.92 -4.10
N ALA A 183 7.46 -15.89 -4.49
CA ALA A 183 6.88 -16.87 -3.56
C ALA A 183 7.97 -17.67 -2.83
N ALA A 184 9.07 -18.00 -3.52
CA ALA A 184 10.21 -18.69 -2.90
C ALA A 184 11.02 -17.76 -1.98
N ALA A 185 11.31 -16.51 -2.42
CA ALA A 185 12.08 -15.54 -1.66
C ALA A 185 11.41 -15.14 -0.34
N PHE A 186 10.08 -15.11 -0.30
CA PHE A 186 9.27 -14.72 0.85
C PHE A 186 8.54 -15.90 1.52
N ALA A 187 8.98 -17.15 1.27
CA ALA A 187 8.27 -18.35 1.74
C ALA A 187 8.09 -18.42 3.27
N ASP A 188 9.06 -17.91 4.02
CA ASP A 188 9.10 -17.98 5.49
C ASP A 188 8.37 -16.81 6.18
N CYS A 189 7.99 -15.76 5.44
CA CYS A 189 7.25 -14.62 5.99
C CYS A 189 5.84 -15.04 6.42
N ASP A 190 5.39 -14.53 7.56
CA ASP A 190 4.05 -14.79 8.08
C ASP A 190 2.95 -13.95 7.40
N ASP A 191 1.77 -13.87 7.99
CA ASP A 191 0.60 -13.18 7.43
C ASP A 191 0.77 -11.63 7.40
N HIS A 192 1.86 -11.07 7.93
CA HIS A 192 2.19 -9.66 7.73
C HIS A 192 2.69 -9.35 6.32
N LEU A 193 3.12 -10.36 5.55
CA LEU A 193 3.42 -10.17 4.14
C LEU A 193 2.24 -10.51 3.25
N ILE A 194 1.84 -9.57 2.43
CA ILE A 194 0.80 -9.67 1.40
C ILE A 194 1.47 -9.54 0.04
N LEU A 195 1.05 -10.36 -0.92
CA LEU A 195 1.50 -10.25 -2.31
C LEU A 195 0.35 -9.69 -3.16
N GLU A 196 0.64 -8.68 -4.00
CA GLU A 196 -0.33 -8.02 -4.87
C GLU A 196 -0.01 -8.30 -6.33
N SER A 197 -0.94 -8.90 -7.06
CA SER A 197 -0.70 -9.53 -8.36
C SER A 197 -0.14 -8.59 -9.42
N MET A 198 -0.71 -7.40 -9.55
CA MET A 198 -0.39 -6.35 -10.51
C MET A 198 -0.83 -5.01 -9.93
N ASN A 199 -0.17 -3.91 -10.32
CA ASN A 199 -0.53 -2.56 -9.88
C ASN A 199 -1.83 -2.06 -10.54
N GLU A 200 -1.74 -1.57 -11.76
CA GLU A 200 -2.84 -0.96 -12.52
C GLU A 200 -2.91 -1.55 -13.92
N PRO A 201 -3.31 -2.82 -14.06
CA PRO A 201 -3.34 -3.48 -15.37
C PRO A 201 -4.33 -2.76 -16.30
N ARG A 202 -3.84 -2.35 -17.48
CA ARG A 202 -4.61 -1.54 -18.43
C ARG A 202 -4.03 -1.63 -19.86
N LEU A 203 -4.79 -1.14 -20.81
CA LEU A 203 -4.40 -1.09 -22.24
C LEU A 203 -3.50 0.13 -22.52
N VAL A 204 -2.27 0.12 -22.00
CA VAL A 204 -1.28 1.20 -22.13
C VAL A 204 -1.09 1.57 -23.60
N GLY A 205 -1.12 2.88 -23.91
CA GLY A 205 -0.90 3.42 -25.26
C GLY A 205 -2.13 3.36 -26.17
N THR A 206 -3.31 3.12 -25.63
CA THR A 206 -4.59 3.17 -26.34
C THR A 206 -5.51 4.26 -25.79
N ASP A 207 -6.61 4.55 -26.51
CA ASP A 207 -7.65 5.48 -26.04
C ASP A 207 -8.35 4.99 -24.76
N TYR A 208 -8.22 3.72 -24.43
CA TYR A 208 -8.78 3.08 -23.25
C TYR A 208 -7.82 2.98 -22.07
N GLU A 209 -6.63 3.53 -22.17
CA GLU A 209 -5.59 3.37 -21.13
C GLU A 209 -6.13 3.66 -19.72
N TRP A 210 -6.85 4.76 -19.56
CA TRP A 210 -7.42 5.18 -18.26
C TRP A 210 -8.94 5.11 -18.20
N THR A 211 -9.59 4.62 -19.27
CA THR A 211 -11.05 4.61 -19.35
C THR A 211 -11.56 3.26 -19.81
N TRP A 212 -12.15 2.51 -18.89
CA TRP A 212 -12.83 1.25 -19.23
C TRP A 212 -14.29 1.48 -19.56
N THR A 213 -14.80 0.78 -20.57
CA THR A 213 -16.23 0.76 -20.92
C THR A 213 -16.70 -0.62 -21.37
N SER A 214 -17.87 -1.04 -20.90
CA SER A 214 -18.47 -2.31 -21.32
C SER A 214 -18.88 -2.32 -22.79
N GLY A 215 -18.98 -1.14 -23.46
CA GLY A 215 -19.27 -1.02 -24.87
C GLY A 215 -18.14 -1.42 -25.80
N SER A 216 -16.85 -1.31 -25.36
CA SER A 216 -15.68 -1.70 -26.16
C SER A 216 -15.40 -3.19 -26.04
N ALA A 217 -15.06 -3.82 -27.18
CA ALA A 217 -14.62 -5.20 -27.20
C ALA A 217 -13.24 -5.35 -26.56
N GLU A 218 -12.34 -4.38 -26.80
CA GLU A 218 -10.98 -4.35 -26.23
C GLU A 218 -11.03 -4.23 -24.69
N CYS A 219 -11.91 -3.40 -24.15
CA CYS A 219 -12.08 -3.26 -22.71
C CYS A 219 -12.61 -4.55 -22.06
N ARG A 220 -13.54 -5.25 -22.73
CA ARG A 220 -14.06 -6.53 -22.22
C ARG A 220 -12.99 -7.63 -22.28
N ASP A 221 -12.22 -7.70 -23.36
CA ASP A 221 -11.09 -8.61 -23.52
C ASP A 221 -10.03 -8.35 -22.44
N ALA A 222 -9.69 -7.09 -22.21
CA ALA A 222 -8.74 -6.70 -21.15
C ALA A 222 -9.22 -7.10 -19.77
N ALA A 223 -10.49 -6.89 -19.43
CA ALA A 223 -11.05 -7.29 -18.15
C ALA A 223 -11.03 -8.83 -17.97
N ASP A 224 -11.31 -9.60 -19.02
CA ASP A 224 -11.22 -11.07 -18.98
C ASP A 224 -9.77 -11.52 -18.80
N CYS A 225 -8.82 -10.93 -19.54
CA CYS A 225 -7.40 -11.21 -19.38
C CYS A 225 -6.90 -10.90 -17.95
N ILE A 226 -7.29 -9.77 -17.38
CA ILE A 226 -6.93 -9.41 -15.99
C ILE A 226 -7.48 -10.44 -14.99
N ASN A 227 -8.74 -10.86 -15.12
CA ASN A 227 -9.32 -11.89 -14.28
C ASN A 227 -8.53 -13.21 -14.36
N ARG A 228 -8.15 -13.63 -15.57
CA ARG A 228 -7.35 -14.83 -15.81
C ARG A 228 -5.92 -14.72 -15.26
N LEU A 229 -5.29 -13.55 -15.36
CA LEU A 229 -3.97 -13.29 -14.80
C LEU A 229 -4.01 -13.25 -13.26
N ASN A 230 -5.05 -12.69 -12.67
CA ASN A 230 -5.27 -12.76 -11.22
C ASN A 230 -5.46 -14.22 -10.75
N GLN A 231 -6.22 -15.04 -11.51
CA GLN A 231 -6.36 -16.45 -11.19
C GLN A 231 -5.03 -17.21 -11.31
N LEU A 232 -4.25 -16.92 -12.36
CA LEU A 232 -2.91 -17.49 -12.56
C LEU A 232 -2.00 -17.16 -11.38
N PHE A 233 -2.00 -15.91 -10.92
CA PHE A 233 -1.23 -15.47 -9.76
C PHE A 233 -1.60 -16.27 -8.51
N VAL A 234 -2.89 -16.38 -8.17
CA VAL A 234 -3.34 -17.15 -7.02
C VAL A 234 -2.88 -18.59 -7.11
N ASN A 235 -3.10 -19.24 -8.26
CA ASN A 235 -2.68 -20.62 -8.48
C ASN A 235 -1.16 -20.81 -8.33
N THR A 236 -0.37 -19.88 -8.87
CA THR A 236 1.09 -19.90 -8.80
C THR A 236 1.57 -19.84 -7.35
N ILE A 237 1.05 -18.89 -6.57
CA ILE A 237 1.44 -18.74 -5.17
C ILE A 237 1.01 -19.97 -4.35
N ARG A 238 -0.23 -20.44 -4.49
CA ARG A 238 -0.76 -21.59 -3.75
C ARG A 238 0.01 -22.88 -4.04
N ALA A 239 0.45 -23.09 -5.27
CA ALA A 239 1.23 -24.27 -5.69
C ALA A 239 2.59 -24.39 -4.99
N THR A 240 3.16 -23.27 -4.47
CA THR A 240 4.44 -23.32 -3.74
C THR A 240 4.32 -23.89 -2.33
N GLY A 241 3.10 -23.99 -1.78
CA GLY A 241 2.85 -24.61 -0.48
C GLY A 241 3.36 -23.81 0.72
N GLY A 242 3.59 -24.45 1.85
CA GLY A 242 4.06 -23.80 3.07
C GLY A 242 3.14 -22.68 3.53
N ARG A 243 3.69 -21.55 3.95
CA ARG A 243 2.91 -20.36 4.33
C ARG A 243 2.16 -19.73 3.16
N ASN A 244 2.62 -19.93 1.93
CA ASN A 244 1.96 -19.45 0.73
C ASN A 244 0.63 -20.15 0.45
N ALA A 245 0.40 -21.33 1.01
CA ALA A 245 -0.89 -22.03 0.90
C ALA A 245 -2.07 -21.24 1.51
N SER A 246 -1.80 -20.33 2.45
CA SER A 246 -2.81 -19.50 3.12
C SER A 246 -2.46 -18.00 3.18
N ARG A 247 -1.40 -17.57 2.48
CA ARG A 247 -1.00 -16.16 2.42
C ARG A 247 -2.12 -15.27 1.89
N TYR A 248 -2.28 -14.08 2.44
CA TYR A 248 -3.17 -13.07 1.87
C TYR A 248 -2.63 -12.56 0.54
N LEU A 249 -3.50 -12.50 -0.46
CA LEU A 249 -3.19 -12.10 -1.82
C LEU A 249 -4.11 -10.95 -2.24
N ALA A 250 -3.55 -9.91 -2.84
CA ALA A 250 -4.31 -8.77 -3.33
C ALA A 250 -4.41 -8.80 -4.86
N VAL A 251 -5.59 -8.44 -5.38
CA VAL A 251 -5.87 -8.48 -6.81
C VAL A 251 -6.63 -7.22 -7.26
N PRO A 252 -6.19 -6.54 -8.34
CA PRO A 252 -6.85 -5.38 -8.89
C PRO A 252 -7.86 -5.73 -9.98
N ALA A 253 -8.80 -4.82 -10.19
CA ALA A 253 -9.56 -4.71 -11.43
C ALA A 253 -8.77 -3.88 -12.47
N TYR A 254 -9.38 -3.60 -13.63
CA TYR A 254 -8.81 -2.72 -14.64
C TYR A 254 -8.46 -1.35 -14.03
N CYS A 255 -7.21 -0.87 -14.19
CA CYS A 255 -6.61 0.32 -13.57
C CYS A 255 -6.63 0.32 -12.03
N ALA A 256 -6.86 -0.80 -11.36
CA ALA A 256 -7.19 -0.86 -9.94
C ALA A 256 -8.33 0.11 -9.53
N ALA A 257 -9.12 0.60 -10.48
CA ALA A 257 -10.12 1.62 -10.25
C ALA A 257 -11.35 1.05 -9.53
N PRO A 258 -11.82 1.67 -8.42
CA PRO A 258 -12.96 1.16 -7.66
C PRO A 258 -14.25 1.07 -8.48
N TRP A 259 -14.48 2.00 -9.41
CA TRP A 259 -15.64 1.94 -10.32
C TRP A 259 -15.59 0.79 -11.32
N ASN A 260 -14.40 0.27 -11.66
CA ASN A 260 -14.24 -0.93 -12.47
C ASN A 260 -14.39 -2.20 -11.62
N ALA A 261 -13.86 -2.20 -10.40
CA ALA A 261 -13.95 -3.30 -9.47
C ALA A 261 -15.40 -3.66 -9.09
N VAL A 262 -16.30 -2.67 -9.00
CA VAL A 262 -17.71 -2.93 -8.64
C VAL A 262 -18.57 -3.41 -9.80
N THR A 263 -18.03 -3.50 -11.04
CA THR A 263 -18.76 -4.02 -12.20
C THR A 263 -18.78 -5.55 -12.23
N GLU A 264 -19.69 -6.13 -13.03
CA GLU A 264 -19.71 -7.58 -13.27
C GLU A 264 -18.57 -8.08 -14.17
N ALA A 265 -17.78 -7.16 -14.76
CA ALA A 265 -16.59 -7.52 -15.54
C ALA A 265 -15.43 -7.97 -14.66
N PHE A 266 -15.31 -7.43 -13.45
CA PHE A 266 -14.34 -7.90 -12.46
C PHE A 266 -14.86 -9.13 -11.72
N LYS A 267 -14.05 -10.17 -11.68
CA LYS A 267 -14.33 -11.42 -10.98
C LYS A 267 -13.18 -11.72 -10.03
N LEU A 268 -13.53 -12.01 -8.78
CA LEU A 268 -12.54 -12.53 -7.84
C LEU A 268 -12.04 -13.89 -8.32
N PRO A 269 -10.75 -14.16 -8.19
CA PRO A 269 -10.21 -15.50 -8.46
C PRO A 269 -10.76 -16.51 -7.44
N GLU A 270 -10.89 -17.75 -7.89
CA GLU A 270 -11.12 -18.88 -7.01
C GLU A 270 -9.86 -19.15 -6.17
N ASP A 271 -10.02 -19.46 -4.90
CA ASP A 271 -8.92 -19.75 -4.00
C ASP A 271 -9.22 -21.02 -3.18
N THR A 272 -8.18 -21.82 -2.94
CA THR A 272 -8.23 -22.98 -2.04
C THR A 272 -8.18 -22.57 -0.57
N ALA A 273 -7.71 -21.35 -0.27
CA ALA A 273 -7.67 -20.77 1.06
C ALA A 273 -8.87 -19.85 1.27
N GLU A 274 -9.66 -20.11 2.30
CA GLU A 274 -10.85 -19.32 2.61
C GLU A 274 -10.48 -17.92 3.11
N ASN A 275 -11.18 -16.88 2.61
CA ASN A 275 -11.03 -15.49 3.00
C ASN A 275 -9.58 -14.97 2.89
N ARG A 276 -8.85 -15.32 1.82
CA ARG A 276 -7.45 -14.89 1.64
C ARG A 276 -7.23 -13.96 0.43
N ILE A 277 -8.30 -13.56 -0.26
CA ILE A 277 -8.21 -12.63 -1.40
C ILE A 277 -8.70 -11.24 -0.97
N ILE A 278 -7.87 -10.24 -1.20
CA ILE A 278 -8.13 -8.81 -0.95
C ILE A 278 -8.33 -8.12 -2.28
N VAL A 279 -9.30 -7.23 -2.40
CA VAL A 279 -9.46 -6.38 -3.59
C VAL A 279 -8.58 -5.15 -3.42
N ALA A 280 -7.62 -4.96 -4.33
CA ALA A 280 -6.76 -3.78 -4.41
C ALA A 280 -7.44 -2.68 -5.25
N THR A 281 -7.47 -1.45 -4.74
CA THR A 281 -8.10 -0.31 -5.43
C THR A 281 -7.31 0.98 -5.24
N HIS A 282 -7.29 1.83 -6.28
CA HIS A 282 -6.67 3.15 -6.29
C HIS A 282 -7.70 4.22 -6.59
N ALA A 283 -7.77 5.28 -5.79
CA ALA A 283 -8.68 6.39 -6.06
C ALA A 283 -8.13 7.75 -5.61
N TYR A 284 -7.68 8.51 -6.58
CA TYR A 284 -7.31 9.91 -6.42
C TYR A 284 -8.52 10.81 -6.76
N SER A 285 -9.56 10.72 -5.92
CA SER A 285 -10.84 11.40 -6.12
C SER A 285 -11.15 12.37 -5.00
N PRO A 286 -11.72 13.58 -5.32
CA PRO A 286 -12.11 14.07 -6.65
C PRO A 286 -10.91 14.37 -7.56
N TYR A 287 -10.95 13.90 -8.79
CA TYR A 287 -9.80 13.93 -9.71
C TYR A 287 -9.18 15.32 -9.88
N ASN A 288 -10.01 16.36 -10.12
CA ASN A 288 -9.49 17.71 -10.33
C ASN A 288 -8.78 18.28 -9.11
N PHE A 289 -9.18 17.93 -7.92
CA PHE A 289 -8.54 18.34 -6.68
C PHE A 289 -7.32 17.46 -6.35
N ALA A 290 -7.49 16.13 -6.42
CA ALA A 290 -6.53 15.18 -5.88
C ALA A 290 -5.36 14.87 -6.84
N LEU A 291 -5.60 14.77 -8.16
CA LEU A 291 -4.60 14.27 -9.12
C LEU A 291 -4.31 15.18 -10.32
N ASN A 292 -5.29 15.97 -10.78
CA ASN A 292 -5.12 16.77 -11.99
C ASN A 292 -4.18 17.95 -11.76
N THR A 293 -2.93 17.83 -12.23
CA THR A 293 -1.89 18.88 -12.13
C THR A 293 -2.22 20.16 -12.90
N GLN A 294 -3.14 20.10 -13.88
CA GLN A 294 -3.56 21.23 -14.70
C GLN A 294 -4.78 21.95 -14.11
N SER A 295 -5.44 21.35 -13.13
CA SER A 295 -6.62 21.95 -12.50
C SER A 295 -6.22 23.01 -11.47
N SER A 296 -6.95 24.14 -11.47
CA SER A 296 -6.85 25.16 -10.44
C SER A 296 -7.61 24.83 -9.15
N ASP A 297 -8.36 23.72 -9.13
CA ASP A 297 -9.10 23.28 -7.93
C ASP A 297 -8.09 22.81 -6.87
N LYS A 298 -7.97 23.60 -5.79
CA LYS A 298 -7.02 23.36 -4.70
C LYS A 298 -7.62 23.49 -3.31
N THR A 299 -8.95 23.57 -3.21
CA THR A 299 -9.65 23.74 -1.94
C THR A 299 -10.42 22.48 -1.53
N PHE A 300 -10.46 22.19 -0.24
CA PHE A 300 -11.31 21.18 0.37
C PHE A 300 -11.80 21.67 1.73
N ASP A 301 -12.94 22.36 1.72
CA ASP A 301 -13.57 22.89 2.92
C ASP A 301 -14.60 21.87 3.44
N LEU A 302 -14.42 21.42 4.69
CA LEU A 302 -15.27 20.40 5.31
C LEU A 302 -16.74 20.79 5.40
N GLU A 303 -17.05 22.10 5.44
CA GLU A 303 -18.43 22.60 5.55
C GLU A 303 -19.04 22.89 4.17
N LYS A 304 -18.24 23.39 3.20
CA LYS A 304 -18.73 23.91 1.94
C LYS A 304 -18.64 22.94 0.77
N ASP A 305 -17.66 22.02 0.77
CA ASP A 305 -17.41 21.11 -0.36
C ASP A 305 -18.20 19.79 -0.24
N ALA A 306 -19.52 19.89 0.01
CA ALA A 306 -20.40 18.72 0.12
C ALA A 306 -20.34 17.80 -1.11
N GLY A 307 -20.19 18.36 -2.33
CA GLY A 307 -20.06 17.57 -3.56
C GLY A 307 -18.82 16.70 -3.61
N LYS A 308 -17.67 17.23 -3.15
CA LYS A 308 -16.41 16.46 -3.08
C LYS A 308 -16.49 15.35 -2.05
N LYS A 309 -17.09 15.61 -0.90
CA LYS A 309 -17.35 14.60 0.13
C LYS A 309 -18.27 13.49 -0.40
N GLN A 310 -19.34 13.86 -1.09
CA GLN A 310 -20.27 12.90 -1.69
C GLN A 310 -19.61 11.99 -2.72
N GLU A 311 -18.64 12.48 -3.50
CA GLU A 311 -17.87 11.66 -4.44
C GLU A 311 -17.05 10.60 -3.70
N ILE A 312 -16.33 10.99 -2.64
CA ILE A 312 -15.58 10.08 -1.78
C ILE A 312 -16.51 9.02 -1.16
N ASP A 313 -17.61 9.47 -0.53
CA ASP A 313 -18.57 8.56 0.12
C ASP A 313 -19.24 7.61 -0.89
N GLY A 314 -19.45 8.06 -2.12
CA GLY A 314 -19.97 7.24 -3.20
C GLY A 314 -19.05 6.06 -3.54
N ILE A 315 -17.74 6.30 -3.58
CA ILE A 315 -16.71 5.27 -3.80
C ILE A 315 -16.75 4.26 -2.65
N MET A 316 -16.64 4.74 -1.40
CA MET A 316 -16.62 3.87 -0.22
C MET A 316 -17.90 3.04 -0.09
N ASN A 317 -19.06 3.67 -0.33
CA ASN A 317 -20.35 2.98 -0.30
C ASN A 317 -20.49 1.90 -1.39
N SER A 318 -19.95 2.13 -2.59
CA SER A 318 -20.01 1.15 -3.68
C SER A 318 -19.12 -0.06 -3.40
N LEU A 319 -17.90 0.17 -2.91
CA LEU A 319 -16.97 -0.90 -2.48
C LEU A 319 -17.53 -1.70 -1.29
N TYR A 320 -18.08 -1.01 -0.28
CA TYR A 320 -18.76 -1.67 0.83
C TYR A 320 -19.88 -2.61 0.36
N ASN A 321 -20.79 -2.10 -0.47
CA ASN A 321 -21.94 -2.88 -0.94
C ASN A 321 -21.54 -4.07 -1.83
N ARG A 322 -20.50 -3.91 -2.67
CA ARG A 322 -20.05 -4.96 -3.58
C ARG A 322 -19.27 -6.05 -2.87
N PHE A 323 -18.40 -5.68 -1.91
CA PHE A 323 -17.38 -6.55 -1.32
C PHE A 323 -17.51 -6.68 0.19
N ILE A 324 -17.28 -5.62 0.96
CA ILE A 324 -17.09 -5.69 2.41
C ILE A 324 -18.32 -6.25 3.12
N LYS A 325 -19.50 -5.83 2.74
CA LYS A 325 -20.76 -6.37 3.26
C LYS A 325 -20.90 -7.90 3.12
N LYS A 326 -20.13 -8.50 2.21
CA LYS A 326 -20.07 -9.96 1.97
C LYS A 326 -18.85 -10.61 2.63
N GLY A 327 -18.11 -9.89 3.45
CA GLY A 327 -16.90 -10.38 4.11
C GLY A 327 -15.65 -10.38 3.21
N ILE A 328 -15.69 -9.76 2.03
CA ILE A 328 -14.55 -9.66 1.12
C ILE A 328 -13.77 -8.39 1.44
N PRO A 329 -12.49 -8.47 1.86
CA PRO A 329 -11.68 -7.32 2.22
C PRO A 329 -11.31 -6.46 1.02
N VAL A 330 -11.23 -5.14 1.23
CA VAL A 330 -10.83 -4.16 0.21
C VAL A 330 -9.76 -3.24 0.80
N MET A 331 -8.67 -3.02 0.06
CA MET A 331 -7.68 -1.98 0.33
C MET A 331 -7.84 -0.83 -0.66
N MET A 332 -7.66 0.40 -0.18
CA MET A 332 -7.35 1.57 -0.99
C MET A 332 -5.84 1.76 -0.93
N ASP A 333 -5.13 0.94 -1.66
CA ASP A 333 -3.68 0.82 -1.55
C ASP A 333 -2.91 1.92 -2.31
N GLU A 334 -3.64 2.80 -3.02
CA GLU A 334 -3.15 4.12 -3.39
C GLU A 334 -4.23 5.18 -3.27
N PHE A 335 -3.94 6.23 -2.51
CA PHE A 335 -4.65 7.50 -2.52
C PHE A 335 -3.68 8.63 -2.18
N GLY A 336 -4.09 9.85 -2.44
CA GLY A 336 -3.30 11.02 -2.12
C GLY A 336 -3.94 12.30 -2.66
N VAL A 337 -3.31 13.44 -2.37
CA VAL A 337 -3.71 14.72 -2.91
C VAL A 337 -2.50 15.61 -3.19
N LEU A 338 -2.51 16.23 -4.36
CA LEU A 338 -1.44 17.07 -4.87
C LEU A 338 -1.18 18.31 -4.00
N ASP A 339 0.09 18.58 -3.76
CA ASP A 339 0.53 19.92 -3.36
C ASP A 339 0.42 20.88 -4.57
N LYS A 340 -0.57 21.76 -4.54
CA LYS A 340 -0.81 22.79 -5.56
C LYS A 340 -0.30 24.18 -5.13
N GLY A 341 0.47 24.22 -4.05
CA GLY A 341 1.01 25.44 -3.47
C GLY A 341 0.00 26.21 -2.61
N GLY A 342 0.29 26.35 -1.34
CA GLY A 342 -0.55 27.08 -0.37
C GLY A 342 -1.88 26.42 -0.06
N ASN A 343 -2.01 25.09 -0.27
CA ASN A 343 -3.23 24.32 -0.01
C ASN A 343 -3.04 23.26 1.09
N LEU A 344 -2.11 23.47 2.02
CA LEU A 344 -1.82 22.45 3.04
C LEU A 344 -3.03 22.14 3.92
N GLN A 345 -3.77 23.15 4.41
CA GLN A 345 -4.97 22.91 5.22
C GLN A 345 -6.04 22.13 4.44
N ASP A 346 -6.23 22.43 3.15
CA ASP A 346 -7.19 21.73 2.30
C ASP A 346 -6.79 20.27 2.07
N ARG A 347 -5.47 20.00 1.91
CA ARG A 347 -4.93 18.65 1.83
C ARG A 347 -5.14 17.87 3.13
N VAL A 348 -4.92 18.51 4.28
CA VAL A 348 -5.15 17.92 5.61
C VAL A 348 -6.63 17.59 5.81
N ASN A 349 -7.53 18.54 5.51
CA ASN A 349 -8.98 18.34 5.59
C ASN A 349 -9.46 17.17 4.70
N TYR A 350 -9.00 17.15 3.45
CA TYR A 350 -9.29 16.07 2.51
C TYR A 350 -8.82 14.72 3.05
N THR A 351 -7.58 14.66 3.49
CA THR A 351 -6.96 13.42 3.98
C THR A 351 -7.72 12.88 5.20
N ALA A 352 -8.04 13.75 6.14
CA ALA A 352 -8.81 13.38 7.33
C ALA A 352 -10.20 12.81 6.94
N TYR A 353 -10.91 13.50 6.04
CA TYR A 353 -12.24 13.06 5.58
C TYR A 353 -12.18 11.75 4.81
N TYR A 354 -11.23 11.65 3.86
CA TYR A 354 -11.07 10.47 3.01
C TYR A 354 -10.80 9.22 3.87
N VAL A 355 -9.83 9.32 4.79
CA VAL A 355 -9.44 8.21 5.65
C VAL A 355 -10.55 7.83 6.63
N ALA A 356 -11.26 8.82 7.20
CA ALA A 356 -12.41 8.56 8.07
C ALA A 356 -13.54 7.83 7.32
N SER A 357 -13.91 8.28 6.11
CA SER A 357 -14.95 7.65 5.29
C SER A 357 -14.56 6.21 4.88
N ALA A 358 -13.30 5.99 4.49
CA ALA A 358 -12.78 4.67 4.18
C ALA A 358 -12.79 3.75 5.40
N SER A 359 -12.24 4.20 6.53
CA SER A 359 -12.21 3.42 7.79
C SER A 359 -13.61 3.06 8.28
N ALA A 360 -14.57 4.00 8.21
CA ALA A 360 -15.96 3.74 8.54
C ALA A 360 -16.60 2.66 7.66
N SER A 361 -16.10 2.49 6.45
CA SER A 361 -16.54 1.47 5.47
C SER A 361 -15.78 0.15 5.57
N GLY A 362 -14.78 0.05 6.47
CA GLY A 362 -13.92 -1.14 6.62
C GLY A 362 -12.77 -1.22 5.61
N ILE A 363 -12.41 -0.10 5.00
CA ILE A 363 -11.35 0.00 3.98
C ILE A 363 -10.09 0.60 4.63
N THR A 364 -8.94 -0.05 4.43
CA THR A 364 -7.63 0.48 4.86
C THR A 364 -7.00 1.25 3.72
N CYS A 365 -6.45 2.44 4.01
CA CYS A 365 -5.88 3.35 3.02
C CYS A 365 -4.37 3.44 3.11
N PHE A 366 -3.70 3.57 1.95
CA PHE A 366 -2.25 3.74 1.83
C PHE A 366 -1.95 5.02 1.06
N TRP A 367 -1.27 5.96 1.72
CA TRP A 367 -0.86 7.20 1.07
C TRP A 367 0.22 6.94 0.02
N TRP A 368 0.07 7.51 -1.18
CA TRP A 368 1.10 7.50 -2.19
C TRP A 368 2.15 8.58 -1.92
N ASP A 369 3.33 8.20 -1.42
CA ASP A 369 4.46 9.12 -1.23
C ASP A 369 5.51 8.85 -2.30
N ASN A 370 5.67 9.78 -3.23
CA ASN A 370 6.63 9.70 -4.33
C ASN A 370 7.88 10.57 -4.13
N HIS A 371 8.09 11.10 -2.91
CA HIS A 371 9.21 11.99 -2.58
C HIS A 371 9.30 13.26 -3.43
N LEU A 372 8.24 13.68 -4.12
CA LEU A 372 8.24 14.92 -4.92
C LEU A 372 7.58 16.07 -4.14
N PHE A 373 8.34 17.15 -3.96
CA PHE A 373 7.94 18.35 -3.20
C PHE A 373 7.92 19.63 -4.05
N SER A 374 8.48 19.58 -5.27
CA SER A 374 8.62 20.73 -6.16
C SER A 374 8.49 20.31 -7.62
N GLY A 375 8.41 21.29 -8.53
CA GLY A 375 8.24 21.06 -9.96
C GLY A 375 6.78 21.10 -10.40
N THR A 376 6.52 20.70 -11.63
CA THR A 376 5.19 20.74 -12.29
C THR A 376 4.47 19.41 -12.28
N GLY A 377 5.12 18.35 -11.79
CA GLY A 377 4.56 16.99 -11.75
C GLY A 377 3.67 16.73 -10.55
N GLU A 378 3.41 15.47 -10.33
CA GLU A 378 2.62 14.97 -9.21
C GLU A 378 3.41 15.04 -7.90
N ARG A 379 3.04 15.93 -7.01
CA ARG A 379 3.73 16.19 -5.75
C ARG A 379 2.94 15.62 -4.58
N PHE A 380 3.31 14.41 -4.16
CA PHE A 380 2.69 13.67 -3.07
C PHE A 380 3.61 13.42 -1.88
N GLY A 381 4.88 13.86 -1.95
CA GLY A 381 5.87 13.63 -0.90
C GLY A 381 5.42 14.14 0.47
N LEU A 382 5.60 13.34 1.51
CA LEU A 382 5.37 13.73 2.91
C LEU A 382 6.66 13.82 3.70
N ILE A 383 7.57 12.86 3.51
CA ILE A 383 8.84 12.77 4.23
C ILE A 383 10.03 12.93 3.27
N ASN A 384 10.99 13.78 3.62
CA ASN A 384 12.23 13.87 2.88
C ASN A 384 13.13 12.67 3.21
N ARG A 385 13.26 11.74 2.25
CA ARG A 385 13.98 10.47 2.44
C ARG A 385 15.48 10.62 2.62
N LYS A 386 16.07 11.75 2.20
CA LYS A 386 17.51 12.05 2.37
C LYS A 386 17.85 12.50 3.79
N THR A 387 16.93 13.21 4.43
CA THR A 387 17.13 13.79 5.77
C THR A 387 16.29 13.12 6.84
N ILE A 388 15.34 12.26 6.44
CA ILE A 388 14.36 11.59 7.29
C ILE A 388 13.56 12.61 8.11
N GLN A 389 13.18 13.73 7.45
CA GLN A 389 12.39 14.80 8.06
C GLN A 389 11.04 14.93 7.37
N TRP A 390 9.98 15.01 8.17
CA TRP A 390 8.63 15.24 7.67
C TRP A 390 8.51 16.66 7.11
N THR A 391 8.18 16.77 5.82
CA THR A 391 7.84 18.04 5.16
C THR A 391 6.37 18.40 5.43
N TYR A 392 5.49 17.41 5.47
CA TYR A 392 4.06 17.58 5.73
C TYR A 392 3.60 16.64 6.85
N PRO A 393 4.02 16.89 8.12
CA PRO A 393 3.65 16.06 9.26
C PRO A 393 2.14 16.03 9.50
N ASP A 394 1.45 17.14 9.21
CA ASP A 394 0.01 17.29 9.43
C ASP A 394 -0.83 16.31 8.61
N ILE A 395 -0.36 15.93 7.41
CA ILE A 395 -1.03 14.92 6.59
C ILE A 395 -0.86 13.53 7.20
N ALA A 396 0.36 13.19 7.66
CA ALA A 396 0.60 11.93 8.36
C ALA A 396 -0.26 11.83 9.64
N LEU A 397 -0.38 12.92 10.39
CA LEU A 397 -1.27 13.03 11.55
C LEU A 397 -2.75 12.84 11.16
N ALA A 398 -3.20 13.49 10.08
CA ALA A 398 -4.58 13.35 9.59
C ALA A 398 -4.92 11.90 9.24
N ILE A 399 -3.99 11.17 8.64
CA ILE A 399 -4.16 9.74 8.36
C ILE A 399 -4.28 8.97 9.67
N ARG A 400 -3.31 9.12 10.58
CA ARG A 400 -3.25 8.38 11.84
C ARG A 400 -4.47 8.62 12.72
N GLU A 401 -4.89 9.87 12.89
CA GLU A 401 -6.01 10.23 13.79
C GLU A 401 -7.37 9.75 13.23
N ASN A 402 -7.50 9.60 11.90
CA ASN A 402 -8.77 9.25 11.26
C ASN A 402 -8.87 7.80 10.77
N CYS A 403 -7.80 7.00 10.82
CA CYS A 403 -7.85 5.61 10.37
C CYS A 403 -8.58 4.65 11.35
N LEU A 404 -9.04 5.13 12.50
CA LEU A 404 -9.66 4.30 13.53
C LEU A 404 -11.15 4.61 13.78
N VAL A 405 -11.78 5.43 12.95
CA VAL A 405 -13.12 5.98 13.16
C VAL A 405 -14.22 4.92 13.40
N ASN A 406 -14.05 3.70 12.97
CA ASN A 406 -15.06 2.63 13.15
C ASN A 406 -14.51 1.31 13.67
N ARG A 407 -13.47 1.36 14.48
CA ARG A 407 -12.78 0.14 14.96
C ARG A 407 -13.17 -0.22 16.41
N LYS A 408 -14.48 -0.09 16.73
CA LYS A 408 -15.04 -0.51 18.02
C LYS A 408 -15.34 -2.00 18.04
#